data_adca33b69749a317b3233b990d76c3c9
#
_entry.id   adca33b69749a317b3233b990d76c3c9
#
_cell.length_a   1.000
_cell.length_b   1.000
_cell.length_c   1.000
_cell.angle_alpha   90.00
_cell.angle_beta   90.00
_cell.angle_gamma   90.00
#
_symmetry.space_group_name_H-M   'P 1'
#
loop_
_entity.id
_entity.type
_entity.pdbx_description
1 polymer ?
#
loop_
_entity_poly.entity_id
_entity_poly.type
_entity_poly.pdbx_seq_one_letter_code
_entity_poly.pdbx_strand_id
1 'polypeptide(L)'
;MIKTTQLSKKYGKAEVLHIESLEIPKGQSFGLVGNNGAGKTTYFNMLLDLIRPTTGAITNHDIVVNQSEDWKNFTGSFIDESFLIGYLTPNEYFDFIGDLRGMNKADVNMFLAQFGEFFDDEVLGKKKYLRDLSKVNQKKDGIDAAMMGNPKV
;
A
#
# COMPACT_ATOMS: atom_id res chain seq x y z
N MET A 1 14.20 5.59 0.72
CA MET A 1 14.25 6.64 -0.32
C MET A 1 13.66 6.09 -1.60
N ILE A 2 12.72 6.82 -2.20
CA ILE A 2 12.13 6.46 -3.51
C ILE A 2 12.70 7.43 -4.54
N LYS A 3 13.17 6.90 -5.68
CA LYS A 3 13.59 7.72 -6.82
C LYS A 3 12.87 7.30 -8.08
N THR A 4 12.45 8.26 -8.85
CA THR A 4 11.81 8.10 -10.17
C THR A 4 12.65 8.81 -11.21
N THR A 5 12.99 8.14 -12.30
CA THR A 5 13.87 8.69 -13.35
C THR A 5 13.26 8.46 -14.71
N GLN A 6 13.03 9.53 -15.48
CA GLN A 6 12.52 9.53 -16.86
C GLN A 6 11.31 8.61 -17.06
N LEU A 7 10.43 8.59 -16.05
CA LEU A 7 9.28 7.71 -15.99
C LEU A 7 8.18 8.19 -16.90
N SER A 8 7.70 7.31 -17.79
CA SER A 8 6.48 7.59 -18.55
C SER A 8 5.55 6.37 -18.61
N LYS A 9 4.26 6.67 -18.78
CA LYS A 9 3.25 5.65 -19.08
C LYS A 9 2.39 6.11 -20.25
N LYS A 10 2.32 5.25 -21.28
CA LYS A 10 1.46 5.46 -22.45
C LYS A 10 0.49 4.29 -22.61
N TYR A 11 -0.72 4.58 -23.01
CA TYR A 11 -1.70 3.62 -23.49
C TYR A 11 -2.02 3.96 -24.94
N GLY A 12 -1.52 3.15 -25.88
CA GLY A 12 -1.55 3.48 -27.29
C GLY A 12 -0.80 4.80 -27.58
N LYS A 13 -1.49 5.79 -28.12
CA LYS A 13 -0.91 7.11 -28.42
C LYS A 13 -1.03 8.12 -27.25
N ALA A 14 -1.84 7.81 -26.24
CA ALA A 14 -2.06 8.72 -25.11
C ALA A 14 -0.99 8.54 -24.05
N GLU A 15 -0.25 9.60 -23.73
CA GLU A 15 0.64 9.66 -22.59
C GLU A 15 -0.16 10.11 -21.35
N VAL A 16 -0.25 9.23 -20.34
CA VAL A 16 -1.06 9.45 -19.13
C VAL A 16 -0.23 9.89 -17.94
N LEU A 17 1.08 9.72 -18.02
CA LEU A 17 2.03 10.16 -17.00
C LEU A 17 3.40 10.41 -17.63
N HIS A 18 4.03 11.50 -17.22
CA HIS A 18 5.44 11.80 -17.49
C HIS A 18 6.08 12.48 -16.29
N ILE A 19 7.15 11.91 -15.76
CA ILE A 19 7.93 12.44 -14.64
C ILE A 19 9.40 12.35 -15.01
N GLU A 20 10.06 13.50 -15.20
CA GLU A 20 11.49 13.53 -15.52
C GLU A 20 12.32 13.03 -14.35
N SER A 21 12.06 13.58 -13.16
CA SER A 21 12.74 13.19 -11.94
C SER A 21 11.87 13.49 -10.73
N LEU A 22 11.79 12.54 -9.81
CA LEU A 22 11.17 12.73 -8.49
C LEU A 22 11.98 11.96 -7.47
N GLU A 23 12.35 12.62 -6.38
CA GLU A 23 13.01 11.97 -5.26
C GLU A 23 12.23 12.23 -3.97
N ILE A 24 11.89 11.15 -3.26
CA ILE A 24 11.26 11.19 -1.94
C ILE A 24 12.28 10.67 -0.94
N PRO A 25 12.92 11.56 -0.17
CA PRO A 25 13.93 11.19 0.83
C PRO A 25 13.34 10.27 1.92
N LYS A 26 14.21 9.49 2.54
CA LYS A 26 13.84 8.67 3.70
C LYS A 26 13.32 9.56 4.84
N GLY A 27 12.22 9.12 5.47
CA GLY A 27 11.63 9.80 6.64
C GLY A 27 10.79 11.03 6.31
N GLN A 28 10.54 11.31 5.03
CA GLN A 28 9.64 12.38 4.63
C GLN A 28 8.23 11.87 4.36
N SER A 29 7.24 12.66 4.80
CA SER A 29 5.85 12.52 4.32
C SER A 29 5.71 13.25 2.98
N PHE A 30 5.22 12.56 1.97
CA PHE A 30 5.05 13.09 0.62
C PHE A 30 3.59 12.99 0.18
N GLY A 31 3.03 14.11 -0.27
CA GLY A 31 1.67 14.18 -0.81
C GLY A 31 1.66 14.38 -2.31
N LEU A 32 1.05 13.46 -3.06
CA LEU A 32 0.82 13.61 -4.50
C LEU A 32 -0.57 14.18 -4.75
N VAL A 33 -0.62 15.43 -5.20
CA VAL A 33 -1.87 16.18 -5.42
C VAL A 33 -2.07 16.45 -6.92
N GLY A 34 -3.31 16.48 -7.36
CA GLY A 34 -3.67 16.78 -8.74
C GLY A 34 -5.11 16.41 -9.04
N ASN A 35 -5.63 16.89 -10.18
CA ASN A 35 -6.98 16.61 -10.64
C ASN A 35 -7.24 15.11 -10.89
N ASN A 36 -8.51 14.73 -10.98
CA ASN A 36 -8.86 13.38 -11.44
C ASN A 36 -8.34 13.19 -12.88
N GLY A 37 -7.73 12.02 -13.13
CA GLY A 37 -7.08 11.74 -14.40
C GLY A 37 -5.64 12.24 -14.54
N ALA A 38 -5.06 12.95 -13.55
CA ALA A 38 -3.67 13.44 -13.61
C ALA A 38 -2.59 12.35 -13.45
N GLY A 39 -2.95 11.07 -13.46
CA GLY A 39 -2.00 9.96 -13.41
C GLY A 39 -1.54 9.53 -12.01
N LYS A 40 -2.11 10.07 -10.92
CA LYS A 40 -1.71 9.73 -9.53
C LYS A 40 -1.77 8.23 -9.24
N THR A 41 -2.92 7.61 -9.51
CA THR A 41 -3.09 6.15 -9.33
C THR A 41 -2.16 5.36 -10.26
N THR A 42 -1.94 5.84 -11.48
CA THR A 42 -0.99 5.25 -12.42
C THR A 42 0.43 5.25 -11.86
N TYR A 43 0.84 6.36 -11.22
CA TYR A 43 2.14 6.45 -10.56
C TYR A 43 2.27 5.43 -9.41
N PHE A 44 1.28 5.39 -8.51
CA PHE A 44 1.30 4.42 -7.39
C PHE A 44 1.26 2.97 -7.88
N ASN A 45 0.50 2.67 -8.93
CA ASN A 45 0.49 1.33 -9.51
C ASN A 45 1.86 0.94 -10.10
N MET A 46 2.61 1.88 -10.68
CA MET A 46 3.98 1.63 -11.15
C MET A 46 4.97 1.52 -9.97
N LEU A 47 4.81 2.33 -8.92
CA LEU A 47 5.62 2.27 -7.71
C LEU A 47 5.49 0.91 -6.99
N LEU A 48 4.32 0.27 -7.09
CA LEU A 48 4.02 -1.03 -6.50
C LEU A 48 4.15 -2.20 -7.49
N ASP A 49 4.72 -1.95 -8.69
CA ASP A 49 4.88 -2.93 -9.79
C ASP A 49 3.58 -3.64 -10.20
N LEU A 50 2.43 -3.01 -9.98
CA LEU A 50 1.13 -3.51 -10.47
C LEU A 50 0.96 -3.28 -11.97
N ILE A 51 1.61 -2.26 -12.51
CA ILE A 51 1.72 -1.98 -13.96
C ILE A 51 3.15 -1.56 -14.31
N ARG A 52 3.62 -1.94 -15.49
CA ARG A 52 4.95 -1.57 -15.94
C ARG A 52 4.97 -0.19 -16.58
N PRO A 53 6.03 0.61 -16.37
CA PRO A 53 6.24 1.85 -17.10
C PRO A 53 6.46 1.60 -18.59
N THR A 54 6.21 2.61 -19.42
CA THR A 54 6.60 2.61 -20.83
C THR A 54 8.08 2.92 -20.99
N THR A 55 8.57 3.91 -20.24
CA THR A 55 10.01 4.26 -20.15
C THR A 55 10.37 4.60 -18.71
N GLY A 56 11.67 4.63 -18.43
CA GLY A 56 12.21 5.02 -17.14
C GLY A 56 12.08 3.93 -16.08
N ALA A 57 12.38 4.31 -14.84
CA ALA A 57 12.38 3.38 -13.72
C ALA A 57 12.01 4.08 -12.41
N ILE A 58 11.52 3.28 -11.47
CA ILE A 58 11.35 3.64 -10.07
C ILE A 58 12.26 2.74 -9.24
N THR A 59 12.99 3.34 -8.30
CA THR A 59 13.73 2.58 -7.29
C THR A 59 13.18 2.85 -5.91
N ASN A 60 13.17 1.81 -5.08
CA ASN A 60 12.85 1.88 -3.67
C ASN A 60 14.06 1.34 -2.88
N HIS A 61 14.74 2.20 -2.11
CA HIS A 61 16.02 1.88 -1.47
C HIS A 61 17.05 1.28 -2.44
N ASP A 62 17.22 1.93 -3.59
CA ASP A 62 18.13 1.54 -4.69
C ASP A 62 17.77 0.23 -5.40
N ILE A 63 16.67 -0.42 -5.04
CA ILE A 63 16.12 -1.59 -5.73
C ILE A 63 15.16 -1.12 -6.81
N VAL A 64 15.40 -1.52 -8.07
CA VAL A 64 14.49 -1.24 -9.18
C VAL A 64 13.22 -2.08 -9.02
N VAL A 65 12.08 -1.42 -8.80
CA VAL A 65 10.85 -2.10 -8.34
C VAL A 65 10.31 -3.15 -9.31
N ASN A 66 10.54 -3.00 -10.62
CA ASN A 66 10.09 -3.94 -11.64
C ASN A 66 11.14 -5.01 -12.00
N GLN A 67 12.23 -5.12 -11.24
CA GLN A 67 13.32 -6.09 -11.48
C GLN A 67 13.59 -7.00 -10.27
N SER A 68 13.11 -6.65 -9.08
CA SER A 68 13.24 -7.44 -7.86
C SER A 68 11.98 -7.28 -7.01
N GLU A 69 11.71 -8.26 -6.17
CA GLU A 69 10.62 -8.23 -5.18
C GLU A 69 11.10 -7.86 -3.77
N ASP A 70 12.42 -7.71 -3.57
CA ASP A 70 13.01 -7.49 -2.24
C ASP A 70 12.50 -6.21 -1.57
N TRP A 71 12.13 -5.18 -2.34
CA TRP A 71 11.54 -3.97 -1.81
C TRP A 71 10.19 -4.18 -1.10
N LYS A 72 9.47 -5.26 -1.40
CA LYS A 72 8.19 -5.60 -0.76
C LYS A 72 8.36 -5.94 0.72
N ASN A 73 9.53 -6.47 1.11
CA ASN A 73 9.82 -6.88 2.49
C ASN A 73 9.80 -5.69 3.49
N PHE A 74 10.02 -4.47 3.01
CA PHE A 74 10.05 -3.27 3.85
C PHE A 74 9.10 -2.17 3.39
N THR A 75 8.18 -2.50 2.51
CA THR A 75 7.17 -1.56 2.00
C THR A 75 5.77 -2.00 2.43
N GLY A 76 5.03 -1.09 3.04
CA GLY A 76 3.61 -1.24 3.28
C GLY A 76 2.82 -0.45 2.24
N SER A 77 1.68 -0.95 1.81
CA SER A 77 0.85 -0.24 0.84
C SER A 77 -0.63 -0.53 1.03
N PHE A 78 -1.42 0.51 0.86
CA PHE A 78 -2.87 0.42 0.72
C PHE A 78 -3.30 1.42 -0.36
N ILE A 79 -3.91 0.93 -1.44
CA ILE A 79 -4.36 1.77 -2.56
C ILE A 79 -5.83 2.13 -2.37
N ASP A 80 -6.68 1.14 -2.30
CA ASP A 80 -8.11 1.28 -2.04
C ASP A 80 -8.73 -0.02 -1.55
N GLU A 81 -10.02 0.02 -1.24
CA GLU A 81 -10.75 -1.09 -0.62
C GLU A 81 -10.92 -2.32 -1.54
N SER A 82 -10.71 -2.19 -2.84
CA SER A 82 -10.81 -3.31 -3.79
C SER A 82 -9.67 -4.32 -3.63
N PHE A 83 -8.57 -3.90 -2.97
CA PHE A 83 -7.44 -4.77 -2.64
C PHE A 83 -7.64 -5.57 -1.35
N LEU A 84 -8.70 -5.29 -0.58
CA LEU A 84 -9.01 -6.07 0.61
C LEU A 84 -9.61 -7.43 0.25
N ILE A 85 -9.29 -8.44 1.05
CA ILE A 85 -9.89 -9.78 0.90
C ILE A 85 -11.28 -9.76 1.56
N GLY A 86 -12.26 -9.27 0.83
CA GLY A 86 -13.58 -8.90 1.32
C GLY A 86 -14.40 -10.02 2.03
N TYR A 87 -14.05 -11.29 1.84
CA TYR A 87 -14.72 -12.45 2.46
C TYR A 87 -14.06 -12.91 3.77
N LEU A 88 -13.00 -12.24 4.21
CA LEU A 88 -12.42 -12.43 5.54
C LEU A 88 -13.05 -11.47 6.55
N THR A 89 -13.08 -11.86 7.80
CA THR A 89 -13.30 -10.93 8.92
C THR A 89 -12.04 -10.11 9.16
N PRO A 90 -12.10 -8.94 9.82
CA PRO A 90 -10.90 -8.16 10.15
C PRO A 90 -9.82 -8.98 10.85
N ASN A 91 -10.19 -9.78 11.84
CA ASN A 91 -9.21 -10.62 12.56
C ASN A 91 -8.53 -11.63 11.64
N GLU A 92 -9.28 -12.33 10.78
CA GLU A 92 -8.71 -13.26 9.80
C GLU A 92 -7.81 -12.55 8.79
N TYR A 93 -8.17 -11.33 8.39
CA TYR A 93 -7.37 -10.53 7.47
C TYR A 93 -6.04 -10.09 8.10
N PHE A 94 -6.07 -9.62 9.34
CA PHE A 94 -4.84 -9.26 10.06
C PHE A 94 -3.97 -10.47 10.37
N ASP A 95 -4.55 -11.61 10.76
CA ASP A 95 -3.82 -12.86 10.93
C ASP A 95 -3.14 -13.27 9.60
N PHE A 96 -3.86 -13.21 8.48
CA PHE A 96 -3.32 -13.51 7.14
C PHE A 96 -2.16 -12.57 6.73
N ILE A 97 -2.32 -11.26 6.91
CA ILE A 97 -1.24 -10.29 6.61
C ILE A 97 -0.05 -10.50 7.55
N GLY A 98 -0.30 -10.78 8.82
CA GLY A 98 0.73 -11.12 9.81
C GLY A 98 1.57 -12.32 9.38
N ASP A 99 0.92 -13.40 8.96
CA ASP A 99 1.59 -14.60 8.45
C ASP A 99 2.49 -14.29 7.26
N LEU A 100 2.02 -13.46 6.30
CA LEU A 100 2.83 -13.00 5.17
C LEU A 100 4.04 -12.15 5.57
N ARG A 101 3.97 -11.49 6.74
CA ARG A 101 5.05 -10.69 7.32
C ARG A 101 5.92 -11.46 8.32
N GLY A 102 5.68 -12.76 8.50
CA GLY A 102 6.40 -13.61 9.44
C GLY A 102 6.10 -13.29 10.91
N MET A 103 4.97 -12.64 11.19
CA MET A 103 4.48 -12.36 12.54
C MET A 103 3.68 -13.56 13.06
N ASN A 104 3.87 -13.89 14.34
CA ASN A 104 3.01 -14.86 15.00
C ASN A 104 1.74 -14.18 15.54
N LYS A 105 0.77 -14.96 16.00
CA LYS A 105 -0.51 -14.44 16.49
C LYS A 105 -0.37 -13.48 17.69
N ALA A 106 0.63 -13.67 18.54
CA ALA A 106 0.89 -12.78 19.67
C ALA A 106 1.41 -11.42 19.16
N ASP A 107 2.27 -11.41 18.13
CA ASP A 107 2.77 -10.19 17.50
C ASP A 107 1.63 -9.41 16.83
N VAL A 108 0.73 -10.10 16.12
CA VAL A 108 -0.47 -9.48 15.51
C VAL A 108 -1.35 -8.86 16.58
N ASN A 109 -1.66 -9.58 17.65
CA ASN A 109 -2.48 -9.04 18.73
C ASN A 109 -1.81 -7.83 19.43
N MET A 110 -0.49 -7.87 19.62
CA MET A 110 0.25 -6.75 20.19
C MET A 110 0.25 -5.53 19.27
N PHE A 111 0.37 -5.75 17.96
CA PHE A 111 0.24 -4.68 16.98
C PHE A 111 -1.15 -4.05 17.02
N LEU A 112 -2.23 -4.85 16.95
CA LEU A 112 -3.61 -4.35 16.95
C LEU A 112 -3.96 -3.62 18.25
N ALA A 113 -3.40 -4.04 19.39
CA ALA A 113 -3.62 -3.37 20.68
C ALA A 113 -3.10 -1.92 20.69
N GLN A 114 -2.11 -1.56 19.85
CA GLN A 114 -1.61 -0.18 19.73
C GLN A 114 -2.64 0.75 19.05
N PHE A 115 -3.54 0.19 18.28
CA PHE A 115 -4.58 0.91 17.52
C PHE A 115 -5.98 0.71 18.09
N GLY A 116 -6.11 0.21 19.33
CA GLY A 116 -7.41 -0.11 19.94
C GLY A 116 -8.42 1.04 19.91
N GLU A 117 -7.97 2.27 20.23
CA GLU A 117 -8.81 3.47 20.14
C GLU A 117 -9.21 3.85 18.71
N PHE A 118 -8.40 3.48 17.72
CA PHE A 118 -8.66 3.78 16.30
C PHE A 118 -9.76 2.89 15.73
N PHE A 119 -9.92 1.67 16.24
CA PHE A 119 -10.93 0.71 15.79
C PHE A 119 -12.31 0.91 16.44
N ASP A 120 -12.43 1.72 17.50
CA ASP A 120 -13.70 2.08 18.15
C ASP A 120 -14.61 0.88 18.48
N ASP A 121 -14.09 -0.25 18.94
CA ASP A 121 -14.84 -1.48 19.22
C ASP A 121 -15.79 -1.96 18.09
N GLU A 122 -15.83 -1.26 16.98
CA GLU A 122 -16.75 -1.55 15.88
C GLU A 122 -16.22 -2.54 14.86
N VAL A 123 -14.92 -2.78 14.83
CA VAL A 123 -14.23 -3.54 13.79
C VAL A 123 -13.71 -4.88 14.31
N LEU A 124 -12.87 -4.86 15.35
CA LEU A 124 -12.23 -6.07 15.87
C LEU A 124 -13.19 -6.93 16.68
N GLY A 125 -13.03 -8.26 16.59
CA GLY A 125 -13.82 -9.23 17.35
C GLY A 125 -15.24 -9.49 16.84
N LYS A 126 -15.68 -8.84 15.77
CA LYS A 126 -17.00 -9.05 15.18
C LYS A 126 -16.96 -10.12 14.08
N LYS A 127 -17.99 -10.94 14.00
CA LYS A 127 -18.19 -11.94 12.92
C LYS A 127 -18.79 -11.26 11.67
N LYS A 128 -18.19 -10.16 11.22
CA LYS A 128 -18.62 -9.43 10.05
C LYS A 128 -17.49 -9.42 9.02
N TYR A 129 -17.81 -9.68 7.77
CA TYR A 129 -16.81 -9.68 6.70
C TYR A 129 -16.35 -8.25 6.35
N LEU A 130 -15.12 -8.09 5.88
CA LEU A 130 -14.57 -6.80 5.45
C LEU A 130 -15.49 -6.10 4.44
N ARG A 131 -16.02 -6.81 3.47
CA ARG A 131 -16.95 -6.26 2.44
C ARG A 131 -18.23 -5.66 3.02
N ASP A 132 -18.64 -6.09 4.21
CA ASP A 132 -19.88 -5.67 4.88
C ASP A 132 -19.63 -4.52 5.89
N LEU A 133 -18.39 -4.10 6.05
CA LEU A 133 -18.02 -2.93 6.85
C LEU A 133 -18.29 -1.62 6.09
N SER A 134 -18.39 -0.52 6.84
CA SER A 134 -18.41 0.81 6.24
C SER A 134 -17.11 1.07 5.45
N LYS A 135 -17.17 1.94 4.43
CA LYS A 135 -15.98 2.33 3.66
C LYS A 135 -14.88 2.93 4.54
N VAL A 136 -15.27 3.62 5.61
CA VAL A 136 -14.31 4.17 6.58
C VAL A 136 -13.57 3.05 7.30
N ASN A 137 -14.29 2.04 7.80
CA ASN A 137 -13.68 0.91 8.50
C ASN A 137 -12.83 0.05 7.56
N GLN A 138 -13.27 -0.19 6.31
CA GLN A 138 -12.45 -0.86 5.30
C GLN A 138 -11.11 -0.13 5.07
N LYS A 139 -11.12 1.21 5.03
CA LYS A 139 -9.89 2.01 4.90
C LYS A 139 -9.01 1.92 6.13
N LYS A 140 -9.60 1.96 7.33
CA LYS A 140 -8.86 1.75 8.57
C LYS A 140 -8.11 0.42 8.53
N ASP A 141 -8.83 -0.69 8.27
CA ASP A 141 -8.23 -2.02 8.19
C ASP A 141 -7.10 -2.12 7.15
N GLY A 142 -7.30 -1.51 5.96
CA GLY A 142 -6.30 -1.52 4.91
C GLY A 142 -5.04 -0.72 5.26
N ILE A 143 -5.19 0.44 5.89
CA ILE A 143 -4.07 1.28 6.34
C ILE A 143 -3.28 0.57 7.43
N ASP A 144 -3.97 0.01 8.44
CA ASP A 144 -3.30 -0.68 9.54
C ASP A 144 -2.58 -1.94 9.06
N ALA A 145 -3.21 -2.71 8.16
CA ALA A 145 -2.55 -3.85 7.53
C ALA A 145 -1.28 -3.45 6.76
N ALA A 146 -1.28 -2.28 6.10
CA ALA A 146 -0.10 -1.76 5.43
C ALA A 146 1.03 -1.40 6.41
N MET A 147 0.72 -1.08 7.66
CA MET A 147 1.70 -0.75 8.71
C MET A 147 2.25 -1.98 9.44
N MET A 148 1.65 -3.17 9.26
CA MET A 148 2.10 -4.39 9.90
C MET A 148 3.54 -4.77 9.48
N GLY A 149 4.30 -5.33 10.43
CA GLY A 149 5.69 -5.68 10.19
C GLY A 149 6.66 -4.50 10.15
N ASN A 150 6.21 -3.31 10.58
CA ASN A 150 7.02 -2.08 10.69
C ASN A 150 7.74 -1.72 9.37
N PRO A 151 7.01 -1.46 8.29
CA PRO A 151 7.62 -1.11 7.01
C PRO A 151 8.44 0.17 7.11
N LYS A 152 9.43 0.30 6.22
CA LYS A 152 10.31 1.48 6.14
C LYS A 152 9.79 2.53 5.14
N VAL A 153 8.83 2.13 4.32
CA VAL A 153 8.14 2.92 3.29
C VAL A 153 6.67 2.57 3.31
#